data_6c513be1b5d36b8766214055dbb32dc9
#
_entry.id   6c513be1b5d36b8766214055dbb32dc9
#
_cell.length_a   1.000
_cell.length_b   1.000
_cell.length_c   1.000
_cell.angle_alpha   90.00
_cell.angle_beta   90.00
_cell.angle_gamma   90.00
#
_symmetry.space_group_name_H-M   'P 1'
#
loop_
_entity.id
_entity.type
_entity.pdbx_description
1 polymer ?
#
loop_
_entity_poly.entity_id
_entity_poly.type
_entity_poly.pdbx_seq_one_letter_code
_entity_poly.pdbx_strand_id
1 'polypeptide(L)'
;MPKNQILSGKIIQSHFNFNSKGDNMLEIRWHSRAGQGAVTGAKGLADVISQTGKQVQAFAFYGSAKRGAAMTAYNRIDDSAILNHEKFMNPDFVLVIDPGLTFITDICEFEKDSTKYIITTHLSKDELVAKKPELKGKEIFVLDCIKISQETLGKPIPNAPMLGALMKVSGILELDFFKESFKKVLGKKLPQAIIDKNMEAITRAYNEVK
;
A
#
# COMPACT_ATOMS: atom_id res chain seq x y z
N MET A 1 -26.63 6.00 -29.12
CA MET A 1 -25.24 5.76 -28.66
C MET A 1 -24.92 6.72 -27.52
N PRO A 2 -24.83 6.32 -26.26
CA PRO A 2 -24.42 7.20 -25.20
C PRO A 2 -22.92 7.34 -25.21
N LYS A 3 -22.44 8.59 -25.24
CA LYS A 3 -21.04 8.96 -25.17
C LYS A 3 -20.48 8.55 -23.81
N ASN A 4 -19.48 7.67 -23.81
CA ASN A 4 -18.64 7.41 -22.64
C ASN A 4 -17.99 8.72 -22.19
N GLN A 5 -18.46 9.29 -21.10
CA GLN A 5 -17.70 10.26 -20.33
C GLN A 5 -16.57 9.51 -19.61
N ILE A 6 -15.40 9.54 -20.21
CA ILE A 6 -14.16 9.18 -19.53
C ILE A 6 -13.94 10.28 -18.48
N LEU A 7 -14.21 9.96 -17.22
CA LEU A 7 -13.77 10.76 -16.10
C LEU A 7 -12.23 10.80 -16.15
N SER A 8 -11.68 11.92 -16.64
CA SER A 8 -10.25 12.18 -16.61
C SER A 8 -9.81 12.28 -15.15
N GLY A 9 -9.39 11.15 -14.56
CA GLY A 9 -8.77 11.13 -13.24
C GLY A 9 -7.50 11.97 -13.30
N LYS A 10 -7.52 13.14 -12.67
CA LYS A 10 -6.31 13.94 -12.50
C LYS A 10 -5.37 13.19 -11.59
N ILE A 11 -4.33 12.59 -12.17
CA ILE A 11 -3.16 12.17 -11.41
C ILE A 11 -2.50 13.45 -10.93
N ILE A 12 -2.34 13.60 -9.61
CA ILE A 12 -1.61 14.75 -9.09
C ILE A 12 -0.14 14.55 -9.48
N GLN A 13 0.29 15.25 -10.49
CA GLN A 13 1.72 15.38 -10.83
C GLN A 13 2.49 16.25 -9.81
N SER A 14 1.87 16.67 -8.71
CA SER A 14 2.47 17.54 -7.73
C SER A 14 3.17 16.72 -6.65
N HIS A 15 4.48 16.78 -6.63
CA HIS A 15 5.45 16.43 -5.59
C HIS A 15 6.18 15.09 -5.67
N PHE A 16 5.91 14.20 -6.59
CA PHE A 16 6.94 13.27 -6.99
C PHE A 16 7.76 13.92 -8.10
N ASN A 17 8.90 14.50 -7.75
CA ASN A 17 10.00 14.67 -8.70
C ASN A 17 10.44 13.26 -9.10
N PHE A 18 9.74 12.66 -10.06
CA PHE A 18 10.34 11.65 -10.89
C PHE A 18 11.57 12.30 -11.50
N ASN A 19 12.75 11.98 -10.95
CA ASN A 19 13.99 12.48 -11.50
C ASN A 19 13.98 12.15 -12.98
N SER A 20 14.13 13.19 -13.80
CA SER A 20 14.15 13.18 -15.26
C SER A 20 15.32 12.41 -15.87
N LYS A 21 15.78 11.33 -15.24
CA LYS A 21 16.80 10.40 -15.71
C LYS A 21 16.27 8.96 -15.61
N GLY A 22 15.42 8.58 -16.57
CA GLY A 22 15.33 7.20 -17.03
C GLY A 22 14.53 6.18 -16.23
N ASP A 23 14.27 6.35 -14.92
CA ASP A 23 13.53 5.41 -14.09
C ASP A 23 12.34 6.08 -13.41
N ASN A 24 11.21 6.14 -14.11
CA ASN A 24 9.94 6.64 -13.55
C ASN A 24 9.13 5.55 -12.84
N MET A 25 9.72 4.40 -12.58
CA MET A 25 9.04 3.26 -11.97
C MET A 25 8.89 3.47 -10.46
N LEU A 26 7.65 3.43 -9.98
CA LEU A 26 7.34 3.44 -8.55
C LEU A 26 7.26 2.00 -8.04
N GLU A 27 8.00 1.69 -6.99
CA GLU A 27 8.10 0.35 -6.41
C GLU A 27 7.63 0.33 -4.95
N ILE A 28 6.67 -0.54 -4.64
CA ILE A 28 6.07 -0.68 -3.31
C ILE A 28 6.24 -2.11 -2.83
N ARG A 29 6.90 -2.30 -1.70
CA ARG A 29 7.11 -3.60 -1.05
C ARG A 29 6.23 -3.72 0.20
N TRP A 30 5.49 -4.81 0.29
CA TRP A 30 4.60 -5.13 1.40
C TRP A 30 5.18 -6.26 2.23
N HIS A 31 5.28 -6.08 3.53
CA HIS A 31 5.62 -7.13 4.49
C HIS A 31 4.38 -7.58 5.24
N SER A 32 4.08 -8.87 5.19
CA SER A 32 2.88 -9.46 5.77
C SER A 32 3.09 -10.91 6.16
N ARG A 33 2.12 -11.47 6.88
CA ARG A 33 1.98 -12.94 6.99
C ARG A 33 0.90 -13.43 6.03
N ALA A 34 1.03 -14.68 5.62
CA ALA A 34 0.03 -15.33 4.77
C ALA A 34 -1.35 -15.26 5.44
N GLY A 35 -2.33 -14.72 4.71
CA GLY A 35 -3.72 -14.55 5.18
C GLY A 35 -4.08 -13.16 5.69
N GLN A 36 -3.14 -12.24 5.88
CA GLN A 36 -3.43 -10.86 6.35
C GLN A 36 -3.82 -9.87 5.24
N GLY A 37 -3.83 -10.30 3.98
CA GLY A 37 -4.40 -9.53 2.88
C GLY A 37 -3.43 -8.64 2.10
N ALA A 38 -2.10 -8.73 2.27
CA ALA A 38 -1.13 -7.96 1.47
C ALA A 38 -1.32 -8.18 -0.04
N VAL A 39 -1.46 -9.42 -0.47
CA VAL A 39 -1.69 -9.75 -1.90
C VAL A 39 -2.99 -9.15 -2.40
N THR A 40 -4.04 -9.18 -1.57
CA THR A 40 -5.34 -8.58 -1.92
C THR A 40 -5.22 -7.06 -2.02
N GLY A 41 -4.50 -6.43 -1.08
CA GLY A 41 -4.23 -4.99 -1.11
C GLY A 41 -3.42 -4.59 -2.35
N ALA A 42 -2.31 -5.29 -2.61
CA ALA A 42 -1.46 -5.05 -3.77
C ALA A 42 -2.21 -5.21 -5.11
N LYS A 43 -3.03 -6.26 -5.24
CA LYS A 43 -3.89 -6.47 -6.43
C LYS A 43 -4.97 -5.40 -6.55
N GLY A 44 -5.61 -5.04 -5.43
CA GLY A 44 -6.63 -4.00 -5.42
C GLY A 44 -6.06 -2.63 -5.82
N LEU A 45 -4.86 -2.29 -5.36
CA LEU A 45 -4.13 -1.10 -5.81
C LEU A 45 -3.85 -1.16 -7.32
N ALA A 46 -3.35 -2.30 -7.81
CA ALA A 46 -3.07 -2.50 -9.23
C ALA A 46 -4.33 -2.34 -10.09
N ASP A 47 -5.47 -2.93 -9.65
CA ASP A 47 -6.75 -2.82 -10.35
C ASP A 47 -7.25 -1.36 -10.44
N VAL A 48 -6.97 -0.53 -9.43
CA VAL A 48 -7.30 0.90 -9.46
C VAL A 48 -6.33 1.67 -10.36
N ILE A 49 -5.03 1.46 -10.20
CA ILE A 49 -4.00 2.16 -10.99
C ILE A 49 -4.15 1.87 -12.50
N SER A 50 -4.47 0.63 -12.88
CA SER A 50 -4.68 0.27 -14.28
C SER A 50 -5.79 1.09 -14.98
N GLN A 51 -6.77 1.60 -14.20
CA GLN A 51 -7.82 2.47 -14.73
C GLN A 51 -7.33 3.86 -15.11
N THR A 52 -6.13 4.25 -14.69
CA THR A 52 -5.51 5.54 -15.03
C THR A 52 -4.70 5.50 -16.32
N GLY A 53 -4.58 4.32 -16.93
CA GLY A 53 -3.77 4.10 -18.14
C GLY A 53 -2.31 3.78 -17.87
N LYS A 54 -1.86 3.80 -16.60
CA LYS A 54 -0.51 3.37 -16.22
C LYS A 54 -0.36 1.85 -16.30
N GLN A 55 0.87 1.42 -16.58
CA GLN A 55 1.26 0.03 -16.47
C GLN A 55 1.46 -0.32 -15.00
N VAL A 56 1.00 -1.50 -14.59
CA VAL A 56 1.12 -1.95 -13.21
C VAL A 56 1.34 -3.45 -13.12
N GLN A 57 2.20 -3.85 -12.20
CA GLN A 57 2.37 -5.24 -11.79
C GLN A 57 2.04 -5.39 -10.30
N ALA A 58 1.41 -6.51 -9.95
CA ALA A 58 1.23 -6.94 -8.56
C ALA A 58 1.56 -8.42 -8.46
N PHE A 59 2.54 -8.75 -7.63
CA PHE A 59 3.00 -10.14 -7.43
C PHE A 59 3.40 -10.37 -5.98
N ALA A 60 3.62 -11.63 -5.60
CA ALA A 60 3.99 -11.97 -4.24
C ALA A 60 5.03 -13.09 -4.22
N PHE A 61 5.89 -13.04 -3.19
CA PHE A 61 6.80 -14.11 -2.84
C PHE A 61 6.43 -14.67 -1.48
N TYR A 62 6.22 -15.95 -1.44
CA TYR A 62 5.97 -16.70 -0.23
C TYR A 62 7.28 -17.34 0.24
N GLY A 63 7.60 -17.18 1.51
CA GLY A 63 8.69 -17.92 2.15
C GLY A 63 8.39 -19.42 2.25
N SER A 64 8.92 -20.10 3.26
CA SER A 64 8.61 -21.52 3.49
C SER A 64 7.07 -21.70 3.60
N ALA A 65 6.54 -22.72 2.93
CA ALA A 65 5.10 -22.95 2.68
C ALA A 65 4.24 -23.24 3.94
N LYS A 66 4.52 -22.63 5.08
CA LYS A 66 3.74 -22.79 6.32
C LYS A 66 2.73 -21.66 6.47
N ARG A 67 1.52 -21.99 6.90
CA ARG A 67 0.47 -21.02 7.22
C ARG A 67 0.99 -20.01 8.25
N GLY A 68 0.80 -18.71 8.01
CA GLY A 68 1.31 -17.65 8.88
C GLY A 68 2.79 -17.31 8.70
N ALA A 69 3.49 -17.90 7.73
CA ALA A 69 4.86 -17.54 7.40
C ALA A 69 4.93 -16.09 6.86
N ALA A 70 6.07 -15.45 7.11
CA ALA A 70 6.36 -14.15 6.51
C ALA A 70 6.35 -14.25 4.98
N MET A 71 5.76 -13.27 4.35
CA MET A 71 5.69 -13.14 2.91
C MET A 71 5.86 -11.68 2.49
N THR A 72 6.24 -11.46 1.25
CA THR A 72 6.27 -10.14 0.65
C THR A 72 5.36 -10.07 -0.57
N ALA A 73 4.67 -8.94 -0.73
CA ALA A 73 4.00 -8.60 -1.97
C ALA A 73 4.62 -7.33 -2.56
N TYR A 74 4.39 -7.08 -3.82
CA TYR A 74 5.05 -6.03 -4.58
C TYR A 74 4.08 -5.39 -5.54
N ASN A 75 4.20 -4.05 -5.71
CA ASN A 75 3.65 -3.34 -6.84
C ASN A 75 4.77 -2.62 -7.58
N ARG A 76 4.74 -2.67 -8.90
CA ARG A 76 5.46 -1.77 -9.80
C ARG A 76 4.44 -0.95 -10.57
N ILE A 77 4.70 0.32 -10.72
CA ILE A 77 3.83 1.26 -11.43
C ILE A 77 4.71 2.14 -12.31
N ASP A 78 4.38 2.21 -13.60
CA ASP A 78 5.14 2.97 -14.59
C ASP A 78 4.21 3.55 -15.66
N ASP A 79 4.66 4.54 -16.39
CA ASP A 79 4.00 5.03 -17.60
C ASP A 79 4.30 4.15 -18.81
N SER A 80 5.43 3.43 -18.79
CA SER A 80 5.92 2.53 -19.83
C SER A 80 5.67 1.07 -19.50
N ALA A 81 5.80 0.18 -20.49
CA ALA A 81 5.65 -1.25 -20.30
C ALA A 81 6.68 -1.82 -19.31
N ILE A 82 6.21 -2.52 -18.30
CA ILE A 82 7.05 -3.14 -17.28
C ILE A 82 7.46 -4.54 -17.76
N LEU A 83 8.71 -4.69 -18.17
CA LEU A 83 9.23 -5.95 -18.73
C LEU A 83 9.92 -6.83 -17.68
N ASN A 84 10.32 -6.27 -16.54
CA ASN A 84 10.99 -7.02 -15.47
C ASN A 84 9.95 -7.61 -14.50
N HIS A 85 10.08 -8.92 -14.20
CA HIS A 85 9.22 -9.69 -13.30
C HIS A 85 9.94 -10.17 -12.04
N GLU A 86 11.17 -9.76 -11.83
CA GLU A 86 11.98 -10.14 -10.67
C GLU A 86 11.58 -9.35 -9.43
N LYS A 87 11.99 -9.83 -8.24
CA LYS A 87 11.98 -9.04 -7.03
C LYS A 87 12.79 -7.77 -7.28
N PHE A 88 12.26 -6.66 -6.85
CA PHE A 88 13.02 -5.43 -6.90
C PHE A 88 13.78 -5.18 -5.60
N MET A 89 14.91 -4.56 -5.76
CA MET A 89 15.67 -3.88 -4.73
C MET A 89 15.25 -2.42 -4.74
N ASN A 90 15.56 -1.67 -3.69
CA ASN A 90 15.37 -0.20 -3.62
C ASN A 90 13.91 0.29 -3.73
N PRO A 91 12.96 -0.21 -2.91
CA PRO A 91 11.57 0.24 -2.94
C PRO A 91 11.44 1.72 -2.58
N ASP A 92 10.47 2.41 -3.20
CA ASP A 92 10.05 3.76 -2.80
C ASP A 92 9.26 3.73 -1.50
N PHE A 93 8.41 2.71 -1.34
CA PHE A 93 7.59 2.51 -0.16
C PHE A 93 7.74 1.09 0.38
N VAL A 94 7.90 1.00 1.69
CA VAL A 94 7.83 -0.25 2.44
C VAL A 94 6.60 -0.20 3.34
N LEU A 95 5.66 -1.11 3.10
CA LEU A 95 4.42 -1.22 3.87
C LEU A 95 4.51 -2.45 4.78
N VAL A 96 4.39 -2.25 6.09
CA VAL A 96 4.41 -3.34 7.06
C VAL A 96 3.02 -3.55 7.64
N ILE A 97 2.35 -4.59 7.17
CA ILE A 97 0.98 -4.95 7.59
C ILE A 97 0.97 -5.67 8.95
N ASP A 98 1.93 -6.57 9.17
CA ASP A 98 2.06 -7.27 10.44
C ASP A 98 3.04 -6.55 11.34
N PRO A 99 2.61 -6.02 12.50
CA PRO A 99 3.49 -5.27 13.40
C PRO A 99 4.67 -6.11 13.94
N GLY A 100 4.48 -7.43 14.07
CA GLY A 100 5.56 -8.32 14.54
C GLY A 100 6.70 -8.44 13.54
N LEU A 101 6.41 -8.34 12.23
CA LEU A 101 7.45 -8.41 11.20
C LEU A 101 8.43 -7.25 11.27
N THR A 102 8.02 -6.10 11.81
CA THR A 102 8.93 -4.97 12.05
C THR A 102 10.16 -5.37 12.87
N PHE A 103 9.99 -6.33 13.77
CA PHE A 103 11.06 -6.73 14.71
C PHE A 103 11.79 -8.01 14.36
N ILE A 104 11.18 -8.87 13.54
CA ILE A 104 11.73 -10.21 13.23
C ILE A 104 12.18 -10.39 11.80
N THR A 105 11.95 -9.39 10.93
CA THR A 105 12.45 -9.37 9.56
C THR A 105 13.24 -8.10 9.32
N ASP A 106 14.16 -8.16 8.36
CA ASP A 106 14.84 -6.96 7.89
C ASP A 106 13.91 -6.22 6.90
N ILE A 107 13.11 -5.29 7.44
CA ILE A 107 12.22 -4.45 6.61
C ILE A 107 12.98 -3.36 5.86
N CYS A 108 14.24 -3.10 6.24
CA CYS A 108 15.13 -2.10 5.64
C CYS A 108 16.04 -2.70 4.56
N GLU A 109 15.97 -4.01 4.33
CA GLU A 109 16.78 -4.69 3.31
C GLU A 109 16.63 -4.01 1.94
N PHE A 110 17.76 -3.67 1.33
CA PHE A 110 17.81 -3.02 0.01
C PHE A 110 16.99 -1.72 -0.09
N GLU A 111 16.97 -0.92 0.94
CA GLU A 111 16.37 0.41 0.90
C GLU A 111 17.21 1.41 0.13
N LYS A 112 16.60 2.49 -0.34
CA LYS A 112 17.28 3.72 -0.79
C LYS A 112 17.07 4.83 0.24
N ASP A 113 17.89 5.85 0.22
CA ASP A 113 17.80 6.96 1.18
C ASP A 113 16.41 7.63 1.22
N SER A 114 15.70 7.60 0.09
CA SER A 114 14.36 8.17 -0.05
C SER A 114 13.22 7.21 0.27
N THR A 115 13.51 5.97 0.69
CA THR A 115 12.47 4.97 1.02
C THR A 115 11.61 5.45 2.18
N LYS A 116 10.29 5.40 2.01
CA LYS A 116 9.30 5.74 3.04
C LYS A 116 8.68 4.48 3.62
N TYR A 117 8.51 4.47 4.93
CA TYR A 117 7.97 3.33 5.66
C TYR A 117 6.59 3.65 6.20
N ILE A 118 5.59 2.80 5.91
CA ILE A 118 4.26 2.88 6.52
C ILE A 118 4.06 1.60 7.34
N ILE A 119 4.03 1.75 8.66
CA ILE A 119 4.10 0.62 9.58
C ILE A 119 2.84 0.55 10.43
N THR A 120 2.16 -0.60 10.36
CA THR A 120 1.05 -0.92 11.26
C THR A 120 1.60 -1.13 12.67
N THR A 121 1.21 -0.27 13.60
CA THR A 121 1.60 -0.37 15.02
C THR A 121 0.70 0.48 15.90
N HIS A 122 0.57 0.11 17.18
CA HIS A 122 -0.02 0.95 18.22
C HIS A 122 1.00 1.87 18.89
N LEU A 123 2.29 1.70 18.60
CA LEU A 123 3.37 2.52 19.14
C LEU A 123 3.42 3.87 18.43
N SER A 124 3.82 4.89 19.17
CA SER A 124 4.27 6.15 18.58
C SER A 124 5.56 5.94 17.78
N LYS A 125 5.89 6.90 16.92
CA LYS A 125 7.11 6.86 16.12
C LYS A 125 8.38 6.76 17.01
N ASP A 126 8.43 7.53 18.10
CA ASP A 126 9.59 7.54 19.00
C ASP A 126 9.73 6.20 19.73
N GLU A 127 8.62 5.61 20.21
CA GLU A 127 8.64 4.29 20.84
C GLU A 127 9.05 3.19 19.85
N LEU A 128 8.59 3.30 18.59
CA LEU A 128 8.97 2.36 17.54
C LEU A 128 10.47 2.43 17.25
N VAL A 129 11.01 3.64 17.08
CA VAL A 129 12.46 3.86 16.85
C VAL A 129 13.29 3.41 18.06
N ALA A 130 12.82 3.64 19.29
CA ALA A 130 13.51 3.15 20.49
C ALA A 130 13.62 1.62 20.52
N LYS A 131 12.59 0.90 20.01
CA LYS A 131 12.57 -0.57 19.94
C LYS A 131 13.22 -1.15 18.69
N LYS A 132 13.33 -0.37 17.61
CA LYS A 132 13.96 -0.73 16.34
C LYS A 132 14.88 0.39 15.88
N PRO A 133 16.11 0.49 16.46
CA PRO A 133 17.04 1.58 16.19
C PRO A 133 17.43 1.76 14.71
N GLU A 134 17.33 0.71 13.89
CA GLU A 134 17.62 0.75 12.45
C GLU A 134 16.66 1.69 11.70
N LEU A 135 15.53 2.05 12.30
CA LEU A 135 14.58 3.01 11.75
C LEU A 135 14.94 4.48 12.08
N LYS A 136 15.98 4.72 12.89
CA LYS A 136 16.40 6.08 13.26
C LYS A 136 16.83 6.87 12.01
N GLY A 137 16.28 8.07 11.88
CA GLY A 137 16.59 8.96 10.74
C GLY A 137 15.83 8.65 9.44
N LYS A 138 15.04 7.56 9.40
CA LYS A 138 14.24 7.20 8.23
C LYS A 138 12.89 7.94 8.22
N GLU A 139 12.31 8.08 7.05
CA GLU A 139 10.97 8.67 6.88
C GLU A 139 9.89 7.61 7.18
N ILE A 140 9.39 7.64 8.43
CA ILE A 140 8.47 6.62 8.96
C ILE A 140 7.11 7.24 9.21
N PHE A 141 6.07 6.51 8.84
CA PHE A 141 4.66 6.80 9.13
C PHE A 141 4.06 5.63 9.90
N VAL A 142 3.34 5.92 10.96
CA VAL A 142 2.74 4.91 11.85
C VAL A 142 1.24 5.07 11.95
N LEU A 143 0.53 3.95 12.02
CA LEU A 143 -0.88 3.91 12.37
C LEU A 143 -1.28 2.49 12.79
N ASP A 144 -2.36 2.34 13.57
CA ASP A 144 -2.90 1.05 13.94
C ASP A 144 -3.97 0.58 12.94
N CYS A 145 -3.52 0.02 11.80
CA CYS A 145 -4.42 -0.53 10.78
C CYS A 145 -5.27 -1.69 11.32
N ILE A 146 -4.77 -2.44 12.31
CA ILE A 146 -5.50 -3.56 12.91
C ILE A 146 -6.69 -3.04 13.70
N LYS A 147 -6.47 -2.04 14.55
CA LYS A 147 -7.53 -1.37 15.30
C LYS A 147 -8.59 -0.77 14.37
N ILE A 148 -8.16 0.00 13.37
CA ILE A 148 -9.06 0.61 12.38
C ILE A 148 -9.92 -0.46 11.71
N SER A 149 -9.32 -1.54 11.22
CA SER A 149 -10.06 -2.60 10.55
C SER A 149 -11.00 -3.37 11.49
N GLN A 150 -10.60 -3.58 12.74
CA GLN A 150 -11.45 -4.23 13.74
C GLN A 150 -12.69 -3.38 14.04
N GLU A 151 -12.53 -2.07 14.18
CA GLU A 151 -13.63 -1.15 14.51
C GLU A 151 -14.57 -0.90 13.33
N THR A 152 -14.06 -0.87 12.10
CA THR A 152 -14.88 -0.61 10.90
C THR A 152 -15.42 -1.88 10.24
N LEU A 153 -14.56 -2.89 10.03
CA LEU A 153 -14.88 -4.12 9.32
C LEU A 153 -15.31 -5.26 10.26
N GLY A 154 -15.10 -5.12 11.58
CA GLY A 154 -15.31 -6.19 12.57
C GLY A 154 -14.30 -7.34 12.48
N LYS A 155 -13.20 -7.16 11.75
CA LYS A 155 -12.15 -8.18 11.54
C LYS A 155 -10.78 -7.50 11.44
N PRO A 156 -9.70 -8.12 11.98
CA PRO A 156 -8.35 -7.56 11.92
C PRO A 156 -7.69 -7.80 10.55
N ILE A 157 -8.23 -7.18 9.50
CA ILE A 157 -7.74 -7.30 8.13
C ILE A 157 -7.22 -5.93 7.66
N PRO A 158 -5.95 -5.60 7.93
CA PRO A 158 -5.40 -4.26 7.82
C PRO A 158 -5.10 -3.77 6.39
N ASN A 159 -5.43 -4.52 5.35
CA ASN A 159 -5.11 -4.16 3.97
C ASN A 159 -5.83 -2.89 3.47
N ALA A 160 -7.11 -2.70 3.78
CA ALA A 160 -7.85 -1.51 3.37
C ALA A 160 -7.35 -0.23 4.09
N PRO A 161 -7.18 -0.21 5.44
CA PRO A 161 -6.53 0.91 6.10
C PRO A 161 -5.14 1.22 5.56
N MET A 162 -4.30 0.21 5.29
CA MET A 162 -2.97 0.41 4.74
C MET A 162 -3.01 1.12 3.38
N LEU A 163 -3.99 0.83 2.52
CA LEU A 163 -4.19 1.55 1.26
C LEU A 163 -4.54 3.02 1.50
N GLY A 164 -5.36 3.33 2.51
CA GLY A 164 -5.67 4.70 2.89
C GLY A 164 -4.42 5.48 3.32
N ALA A 165 -3.60 4.89 4.18
CA ALA A 165 -2.34 5.46 4.61
C ALA A 165 -1.36 5.65 3.44
N LEU A 166 -1.28 4.67 2.53
CA LEU A 166 -0.47 4.78 1.32
C LEU A 166 -0.90 5.97 0.44
N MET A 167 -2.21 6.16 0.23
CA MET A 167 -2.72 7.31 -0.55
C MET A 167 -2.27 8.64 0.08
N LYS A 168 -2.33 8.77 1.41
CA LYS A 168 -1.89 9.98 2.12
C LYS A 168 -0.40 10.25 1.96
N VAL A 169 0.41 9.22 2.20
CA VAL A 169 1.88 9.35 2.26
C VAL A 169 2.49 9.46 0.85
N SER A 170 1.95 8.72 -0.11
CA SER A 170 2.49 8.70 -1.47
C SER A 170 1.95 9.80 -2.36
N GLY A 171 0.71 10.25 -2.14
CA GLY A 171 0.02 11.16 -3.04
C GLY A 171 -0.18 10.61 -4.47
N ILE A 172 -0.04 9.31 -4.68
CA ILE A 172 -0.09 8.67 -6.01
C ILE A 172 -1.44 8.87 -6.71
N LEU A 173 -2.52 8.92 -5.90
CA LEU A 173 -3.88 9.23 -6.37
C LEU A 173 -4.60 10.10 -5.35
N GLU A 174 -5.52 10.91 -5.83
CA GLU A 174 -6.50 11.59 -4.98
C GLU A 174 -7.36 10.56 -4.24
N LEU A 175 -7.62 10.79 -2.95
CA LEU A 175 -8.36 9.87 -2.10
C LEU A 175 -9.75 9.53 -2.66
N ASP A 176 -10.49 10.53 -3.11
CA ASP A 176 -11.85 10.32 -3.63
C ASP A 176 -11.85 9.54 -4.94
N PHE A 177 -10.90 9.82 -5.84
CA PHE A 177 -10.72 9.03 -7.05
C PHE A 177 -10.37 7.58 -6.72
N PHE A 178 -9.43 7.36 -5.77
CA PHE A 178 -9.06 6.02 -5.32
C PHE A 178 -10.28 5.27 -4.76
N LYS A 179 -11.05 5.90 -3.87
CA LYS A 179 -12.24 5.29 -3.26
C LYS A 179 -13.31 4.91 -4.29
N GLU A 180 -13.64 5.81 -5.21
CA GLU A 180 -14.64 5.54 -6.25
C GLU A 180 -14.20 4.41 -7.20
N SER A 181 -12.94 4.38 -7.58
CA SER A 181 -12.37 3.31 -8.40
C SER A 181 -12.32 1.99 -7.63
N PHE A 182 -11.93 2.03 -6.36
CA PHE A 182 -11.83 0.83 -5.52
C PHE A 182 -13.20 0.24 -5.18
N LYS A 183 -14.24 1.07 -4.99
CA LYS A 183 -15.64 0.60 -4.90
C LYS A 183 -16.03 -0.26 -6.10
N LYS A 184 -15.68 0.17 -7.31
CA LYS A 184 -15.97 -0.59 -8.54
C LYS A 184 -15.22 -1.93 -8.57
N VAL A 185 -13.98 -1.96 -8.11
CA VAL A 185 -13.18 -3.19 -7.99
C VAL A 185 -13.82 -4.15 -6.98
N LEU A 186 -14.18 -3.67 -5.80
CA LEU A 186 -14.79 -4.46 -4.73
C LEU A 186 -16.21 -4.91 -5.09
N GLY A 187 -16.99 -4.09 -5.79
CA GLY A 187 -18.38 -4.35 -6.17
C GLY A 187 -18.57 -5.59 -7.04
N LYS A 188 -17.51 -6.05 -7.69
CA LYS A 188 -17.51 -7.33 -8.44
C LYS A 188 -17.57 -8.57 -7.52
N LYS A 189 -17.28 -8.42 -6.22
CA LYS A 189 -17.05 -9.57 -5.31
C LYS A 189 -17.71 -9.43 -3.95
N LEU A 190 -18.06 -8.21 -3.52
CA LEU A 190 -18.49 -7.94 -2.14
C LEU A 190 -19.85 -7.22 -2.11
N PRO A 191 -20.67 -7.50 -1.06
CA PRO A 191 -21.89 -6.75 -0.80
C PRO A 191 -21.61 -5.28 -0.49
N GLN A 192 -22.56 -4.38 -0.81
CA GLN A 192 -22.41 -2.92 -0.63
C GLN A 192 -22.04 -2.54 0.81
N ALA A 193 -22.65 -3.13 1.82
CA ALA A 193 -22.36 -2.86 3.22
C ALA A 193 -20.87 -3.13 3.60
N ILE A 194 -20.25 -4.13 2.97
CA ILE A 194 -18.82 -4.41 3.20
C ILE A 194 -17.94 -3.42 2.43
N ILE A 195 -18.39 -2.99 1.25
CA ILE A 195 -17.69 -1.97 0.46
C ILE A 195 -17.67 -0.66 1.26
N ASP A 196 -18.80 -0.22 1.80
CA ASP A 196 -18.91 1.02 2.57
C ASP A 196 -17.98 1.02 3.79
N LYS A 197 -17.92 -0.09 4.52
CA LYS A 197 -16.99 -0.29 5.63
C LYS A 197 -15.51 -0.22 5.20
N ASN A 198 -15.16 -0.74 4.02
CA ASN A 198 -13.81 -0.60 3.48
C ASN A 198 -13.50 0.87 3.16
N MET A 199 -14.46 1.62 2.60
CA MET A 199 -14.27 3.05 2.33
C MET A 199 -14.09 3.86 3.62
N GLU A 200 -14.82 3.52 4.67
CA GLU A 200 -14.65 4.10 6.00
C GLU A 200 -13.24 3.83 6.54
N ALA A 201 -12.78 2.57 6.50
CA ALA A 201 -11.46 2.17 6.95
C ALA A 201 -10.34 2.92 6.20
N ILE A 202 -10.46 3.05 4.88
CA ILE A 202 -9.52 3.80 4.02
C ILE A 202 -9.50 5.27 4.42
N THR A 203 -10.67 5.89 4.59
CA THR A 203 -10.78 7.32 4.94
C THR A 203 -10.20 7.61 6.32
N ARG A 204 -10.48 6.75 7.31
CA ARG A 204 -9.89 6.87 8.65
C ARG A 204 -8.37 6.79 8.60
N ALA A 205 -7.84 5.77 7.96
CA ALA A 205 -6.39 5.57 7.87
C ALA A 205 -5.69 6.74 7.16
N TYR A 206 -6.30 7.29 6.11
CA TYR A 206 -5.80 8.49 5.43
C TYR A 206 -5.68 9.70 6.37
N ASN A 207 -6.64 9.86 7.30
CA ASN A 207 -6.67 10.99 8.23
C ASN A 207 -5.82 10.76 9.49
N GLU A 208 -5.65 9.52 9.93
CA GLU A 208 -5.00 9.16 11.19
C GLU A 208 -3.50 8.83 11.06
N VAL A 209 -2.98 8.55 9.85
CA VAL A 209 -1.55 8.25 9.65
C VAL A 209 -0.68 9.46 10.01
N LYS A 210 0.44 9.21 10.76
CA LYS A 210 1.32 10.23 11.34
C LYS A 210 2.77 10.00 10.96
#